data_345a3dc3acf50730456dd4b7680f3a4d
#
_entry.id   345a3dc3acf50730456dd4b7680f3a4d
#
_cell.length_a   1.000
_cell.length_b   1.000
_cell.length_c   1.000
_cell.angle_alpha   90.00
_cell.angle_beta   90.00
_cell.angle_gamma   90.00
#
_symmetry.space_group_name_H-M   'P 1'
#
loop_
_entity.id
_entity.type
_entity.pdbx_description
1 polymer ?
#
loop_
_entity_poly.entity_id
_entity_poly.type
_entity_poly.pdbx_seq_one_letter_code
_entity_poly.pdbx_strand_id
1 'polypeptide(L)'
;MIEEELPDELENDLDDIEPVGDESQLYEHFRVVVDKGQAMVRVDKYLFERIVNASRNRIQKAAEDGFVMANGKPVKSSYKVKPLDVITVMMDRPRYENEIIPEDIPLTIVYEDPYVMVVNKPAGLVVHPGHGNYHGTLVNALAWHMKDIPDYDANDPHVGLVHRIDKDTSGLLVIAKTPDAKTNLGLQFFNKTTKRRYRALVWGVVEQDEGTIVGNIARNPKDRMQMAVMSDPAVGKHAVTHYRVLERLGYVTLVECILETGRTHQIRVHMKHIGHVLFNDERYGGHEILKGTHFSKYKQFVNNCFDTCPRQALHAMTLGFVHPVTGEEMYFTSELPDDMTRLIEKWRGYISNRELE
;
A
#
# COMPACT_ATOMS: atom_id res chain seq x y z
N MET A 1 -16.30 28.60 4.16
CA MET A 1 -15.72 27.29 4.53
C MET A 1 -14.50 27.13 3.65
N ILE A 2 -13.34 26.97 4.22
CA ILE A 2 -12.11 26.63 3.47
C ILE A 2 -12.27 25.15 3.19
N GLU A 3 -12.38 24.76 1.93
CA GLU A 3 -12.25 23.35 1.52
C GLU A 3 -10.81 22.94 1.90
N GLU A 4 -10.66 22.22 3.00
CA GLU A 4 -9.40 21.56 3.33
C GLU A 4 -9.26 20.36 2.40
N GLU A 5 -8.53 20.51 1.31
CA GLU A 5 -8.13 19.43 0.43
C GLU A 5 -7.23 18.44 1.21
N LEU A 6 -7.36 17.14 0.87
CA LEU A 6 -6.46 16.12 1.43
C LEU A 6 -5.00 16.47 1.14
N PRO A 7 -4.09 16.29 2.09
CA PRO A 7 -2.67 16.52 1.83
C PRO A 7 -2.16 15.68 0.66
N ASP A 8 -1.46 16.30 -0.29
CA ASP A 8 -0.85 15.66 -1.47
C ASP A 8 -0.05 14.38 -1.16
N GLU A 9 0.57 14.30 0.03
CA GLU A 9 1.32 13.11 0.46
C GLU A 9 0.43 11.89 0.67
N LEU A 10 -0.80 12.08 1.13
CA LEU A 10 -1.74 10.98 1.37
C LEU A 10 -2.28 10.45 0.04
N GLU A 11 -2.64 11.33 -0.89
CA GLU A 11 -3.05 10.92 -2.24
C GLU A 11 -1.94 10.16 -2.96
N ASN A 12 -0.70 10.64 -2.87
CA ASN A 12 0.47 9.95 -3.44
C ASN A 12 0.72 8.56 -2.82
N ASP A 13 0.41 8.35 -1.53
CA ASP A 13 0.56 7.03 -0.91
C ASP A 13 -0.58 6.06 -1.32
N LEU A 14 -1.77 6.58 -1.63
CA LEU A 14 -2.88 5.78 -2.18
C LEU A 14 -2.63 5.38 -3.64
N ASP A 15 -2.03 6.29 -4.42
CA ASP A 15 -1.68 6.08 -5.83
C ASP A 15 -0.42 5.23 -6.07
N ASP A 16 0.32 4.85 -5.03
CA ASP A 16 1.54 4.04 -5.14
C ASP A 16 1.18 2.58 -5.50
N ILE A 17 0.73 2.40 -6.75
CA ILE A 17 0.29 1.10 -7.31
C ILE A 17 1.50 0.19 -7.44
N GLU A 18 1.37 -1.05 -6.99
CA GLU A 18 2.40 -2.07 -7.21
C GLU A 18 2.60 -2.29 -8.71
N PRO A 19 3.82 -2.12 -9.26
CA PRO A 19 4.07 -2.41 -10.67
C PRO A 19 3.93 -3.91 -10.90
N VAL A 20 3.06 -4.29 -11.82
CA VAL A 20 2.91 -5.65 -12.32
C VAL A 20 3.02 -5.56 -13.83
N GLY A 21 4.17 -5.94 -14.42
CA GLY A 21 4.31 -6.02 -15.87
C GLY A 21 5.70 -5.63 -16.40
N ASP A 22 5.87 -5.74 -17.71
CA ASP A 22 7.09 -5.41 -18.44
C ASP A 22 7.33 -3.88 -18.40
N GLU A 23 8.35 -3.45 -17.66
CA GLU A 23 8.72 -2.04 -17.45
C GLU A 23 9.25 -1.34 -18.73
N SER A 24 9.30 -2.03 -19.86
CA SER A 24 9.86 -1.49 -21.12
C SER A 24 8.87 -0.69 -21.96
N GLN A 25 7.56 -0.77 -21.66
CA GLN A 25 6.53 -0.13 -22.47
C GLN A 25 5.96 1.12 -21.79
N LEU A 26 6.22 2.29 -22.40
CA LEU A 26 5.60 3.55 -21.98
C LEU A 26 4.33 3.80 -22.80
N TYR A 27 3.27 4.23 -22.11
CA TYR A 27 1.97 4.54 -22.68
C TYR A 27 1.70 6.04 -22.62
N GLU A 28 1.11 6.58 -23.70
CA GLU A 28 0.76 7.98 -23.76
C GLU A 28 -0.55 8.25 -22.99
N HIS A 29 -0.45 9.01 -21.89
CA HIS A 29 -1.58 9.36 -21.03
C HIS A 29 -2.19 10.71 -21.39
N PHE A 30 -1.40 11.64 -21.87
CA PHE A 30 -1.86 12.96 -22.25
C PHE A 30 -1.04 13.48 -23.43
N ARG A 31 -1.72 14.13 -24.36
CA ARG A 31 -1.11 14.80 -25.51
C ARG A 31 -1.78 16.14 -25.75
N VAL A 32 -0.98 17.18 -25.93
CA VAL A 32 -1.45 18.49 -26.33
C VAL A 32 -0.45 19.14 -27.26
N VAL A 33 -0.97 19.84 -28.26
CA VAL A 33 -0.17 20.74 -29.10
C VAL A 33 -0.33 22.15 -28.57
N VAL A 34 0.78 22.79 -28.24
CA VAL A 34 0.80 24.15 -27.68
C VAL A 34 0.32 25.14 -28.72
N ASP A 35 -0.65 25.97 -28.35
CA ASP A 35 -1.24 26.97 -29.24
C ASP A 35 -0.21 27.95 -29.78
N LYS A 36 -0.43 28.46 -31.02
CA LYS A 36 0.47 29.43 -31.68
C LYS A 36 0.65 30.72 -30.88
N GLY A 37 -0.37 31.12 -30.13
CA GLY A 37 -0.37 32.34 -29.29
C GLY A 37 0.01 32.12 -27.83
N GLN A 38 0.40 30.91 -27.46
CA GLN A 38 0.72 30.57 -26.08
C GLN A 38 1.97 31.30 -25.60
N ALA A 39 1.85 32.03 -24.48
CA ALA A 39 3.01 32.60 -23.80
C ALA A 39 3.91 31.50 -23.24
N MET A 40 5.22 31.78 -23.17
CA MET A 40 6.19 30.83 -22.61
C MET A 40 5.99 30.67 -21.09
N VAL A 41 5.30 29.61 -20.69
CA VAL A 41 5.10 29.21 -19.28
C VAL A 41 5.82 27.91 -19.02
N ARG A 42 6.13 27.62 -17.76
CA ARG A 42 6.72 26.34 -17.36
C ARG A 42 5.76 25.19 -17.68
N VAL A 43 6.31 24.05 -18.11
CA VAL A 43 5.51 22.88 -18.51
C VAL A 43 4.70 22.33 -17.34
N ASP A 44 5.22 22.37 -16.11
CA ASP A 44 4.48 21.95 -14.91
C ASP A 44 3.21 22.81 -14.67
N LYS A 45 3.30 24.14 -14.87
CA LYS A 45 2.14 25.02 -14.78
C LYS A 45 1.18 24.82 -15.96
N TYR A 46 1.73 24.68 -17.17
CA TYR A 46 0.94 24.47 -18.41
C TYR A 46 0.10 23.20 -18.35
N LEU A 47 0.68 22.10 -17.84
CA LEU A 47 -0.01 20.81 -17.68
C LEU A 47 -1.01 20.84 -16.53
N PHE A 48 -0.69 21.47 -15.41
CA PHE A 48 -1.59 21.61 -14.26
C PHE A 48 -2.93 22.26 -14.64
N GLU A 49 -2.92 23.26 -15.51
CA GLU A 49 -4.13 23.93 -16.00
C GLU A 49 -4.96 23.07 -16.96
N ARG A 50 -4.45 21.92 -17.43
CA ARG A 50 -5.05 21.10 -18.52
C ARG A 50 -5.32 19.65 -18.17
N ILE A 51 -4.66 19.13 -17.16
CA ILE A 51 -4.87 17.76 -16.69
C ILE A 51 -5.75 17.82 -15.45
N VAL A 52 -6.95 17.30 -15.58
CA VAL A 52 -7.90 17.15 -14.46
C VAL A 52 -7.35 16.13 -13.49
N ASN A 53 -7.47 16.38 -12.19
CA ASN A 53 -7.03 15.50 -11.09
C ASN A 53 -5.51 15.22 -11.02
N ALA A 54 -4.67 16.13 -11.51
CA ALA A 54 -3.22 16.05 -11.34
C ALA A 54 -2.70 17.23 -10.51
N SER A 55 -2.12 16.97 -9.34
CA SER A 55 -1.45 18.02 -8.56
C SER A 55 -0.17 18.49 -9.26
N ARG A 56 0.24 19.72 -9.02
CA ARG A 56 1.47 20.28 -9.61
C ARG A 56 2.70 19.51 -9.19
N ASN A 57 2.75 19.02 -7.94
CA ASN A 57 3.84 18.19 -7.43
C ASN A 57 3.95 16.86 -8.18
N ARG A 58 2.83 16.26 -8.51
CA ARG A 58 2.76 15.01 -9.29
C ARG A 58 3.30 15.21 -10.71
N ILE A 59 2.97 16.34 -11.35
CA ILE A 59 3.51 16.69 -12.68
C ILE A 59 5.03 16.95 -12.61
N GLN A 60 5.50 17.61 -11.55
CA GLN A 60 6.94 17.87 -11.36
C GLN A 60 7.71 16.56 -11.19
N LYS A 61 7.20 15.64 -10.37
CA LYS A 61 7.80 14.31 -10.19
C LYS A 61 7.80 13.52 -11.50
N ALA A 62 6.70 13.52 -12.25
CA ALA A 62 6.66 12.85 -13.56
C ALA A 62 7.70 13.43 -14.55
N ALA A 63 7.96 14.74 -14.49
CA ALA A 63 9.00 15.36 -15.31
C ALA A 63 10.42 15.01 -14.84
N GLU A 64 10.66 14.85 -13.54
CA GLU A 64 11.92 14.37 -12.95
C GLU A 64 12.19 12.93 -13.33
N ASP A 65 11.16 12.09 -13.36
CA ASP A 65 11.20 10.67 -13.74
C ASP A 65 11.30 10.48 -15.27
N GLY A 66 11.29 11.59 -16.07
CA GLY A 66 11.43 11.54 -17.52
C GLY A 66 10.14 11.24 -18.29
N PHE A 67 8.99 11.24 -17.63
CA PHE A 67 7.69 10.92 -18.23
C PHE A 67 7.01 12.11 -18.92
N VAL A 68 7.46 13.34 -18.71
CA VAL A 68 6.99 14.52 -19.45
C VAL A 68 7.91 14.79 -20.62
N MET A 69 7.37 14.77 -21.84
CA MET A 69 8.13 14.96 -23.06
C MET A 69 7.66 16.20 -23.83
N ALA A 70 8.60 16.89 -24.46
CA ALA A 70 8.34 17.91 -25.47
C ALA A 70 8.95 17.45 -26.79
N ASN A 71 8.12 17.34 -27.84
CA ASN A 71 8.53 16.88 -29.16
C ASN A 71 9.27 15.52 -29.13
N GLY A 72 8.78 14.58 -28.30
CA GLY A 72 9.34 13.25 -28.14
C GLY A 72 10.63 13.16 -27.31
N LYS A 73 11.04 14.22 -26.62
CA LYS A 73 12.22 14.23 -25.74
C LYS A 73 11.83 14.56 -24.30
N PRO A 74 12.34 13.83 -23.29
CA PRO A 74 12.10 14.13 -21.89
C PRO A 74 12.54 15.56 -21.53
N VAL A 75 11.70 16.25 -20.75
CA VAL A 75 11.98 17.63 -20.30
C VAL A 75 11.78 17.77 -18.80
N LYS A 76 12.57 18.68 -18.20
CA LYS A 76 12.42 19.03 -16.77
C LYS A 76 11.15 19.84 -16.53
N SER A 77 10.64 19.82 -15.31
CA SER A 77 9.45 20.59 -14.87
C SER A 77 9.56 22.10 -15.15
N SER A 78 10.79 22.64 -15.21
CA SER A 78 11.08 24.04 -15.51
C SER A 78 11.10 24.37 -17.01
N TYR A 79 10.95 23.38 -17.91
CA TYR A 79 10.91 23.64 -19.35
C TYR A 79 9.82 24.65 -19.70
N LYS A 80 10.15 25.64 -20.52
CA LYS A 80 9.19 26.64 -21.00
C LYS A 80 8.60 26.18 -22.32
N VAL A 81 7.30 25.89 -22.33
CA VAL A 81 6.61 25.47 -23.54
C VAL A 81 6.68 26.55 -24.61
N LYS A 82 6.86 26.15 -25.86
CA LYS A 82 6.92 27.01 -27.04
C LYS A 82 5.68 26.78 -27.91
N PRO A 83 5.24 27.79 -28.67
CA PRO A 83 4.20 27.57 -29.69
C PRO A 83 4.52 26.37 -30.57
N LEU A 84 3.51 25.51 -30.81
CA LEU A 84 3.55 24.29 -31.59
C LEU A 84 4.36 23.12 -30.96
N ASP A 85 4.88 23.25 -29.77
CA ASP A 85 5.42 22.09 -29.08
C ASP A 85 4.32 21.02 -28.92
N VAL A 86 4.71 19.78 -29.15
CA VAL A 86 3.89 18.61 -28.83
C VAL A 86 4.31 18.14 -27.43
N ILE A 87 3.50 18.43 -26.43
CA ILE A 87 3.74 17.98 -25.07
C ILE A 87 2.98 16.67 -24.82
N THR A 88 3.70 15.64 -24.38
CA THR A 88 3.13 14.35 -24.01
C THR A 88 3.51 13.98 -22.57
N VAL A 89 2.56 13.36 -21.87
CA VAL A 89 2.84 12.70 -20.58
C VAL A 89 2.74 11.20 -20.83
N MET A 90 3.86 10.53 -20.60
CA MET A 90 3.98 9.08 -20.72
C MET A 90 3.88 8.48 -19.32
N MET A 91 3.43 7.24 -19.21
CA MET A 91 3.47 6.47 -17.96
C MET A 91 3.85 5.02 -18.29
N ASP A 92 4.37 4.32 -17.32
CA ASP A 92 4.71 2.88 -17.34
C ASP A 92 3.49 1.96 -17.26
N ARG A 93 2.30 2.53 -17.40
CA ARG A 93 1.00 1.83 -17.33
C ARG A 93 0.08 2.29 -18.48
N PRO A 94 -0.81 1.45 -18.99
CA PRO A 94 -1.81 1.85 -19.98
C PRO A 94 -2.68 3.01 -19.48
N ARG A 95 -3.17 3.84 -20.40
CA ARG A 95 -4.18 4.85 -20.08
C ARG A 95 -5.45 4.13 -19.64
N TYR A 96 -5.79 4.30 -18.37
CA TYR A 96 -7.11 3.94 -17.88
C TYR A 96 -8.10 5.05 -18.21
N GLU A 97 -9.20 4.69 -18.75
CA GLU A 97 -10.43 5.43 -18.53
C GLU A 97 -10.68 5.28 -17.04
N ASN A 98 -10.63 6.38 -16.28
CA ASN A 98 -10.68 6.40 -14.80
C ASN A 98 -12.09 6.02 -14.27
N GLU A 99 -12.80 5.18 -14.97
CA GLU A 99 -14.12 4.74 -14.56
C GLU A 99 -13.98 3.47 -13.72
N ILE A 100 -14.21 3.63 -12.42
CA ILE A 100 -14.30 2.48 -11.52
C ILE A 100 -15.63 1.78 -11.82
N ILE A 101 -15.55 0.59 -12.37
CA ILE A 101 -16.72 -0.23 -12.65
C ILE A 101 -17.18 -0.89 -11.36
N PRO A 102 -18.41 -0.60 -10.86
CA PRO A 102 -18.95 -1.26 -9.69
C PRO A 102 -19.13 -2.76 -9.94
N GLU A 103 -18.62 -3.60 -9.03
CA GLU A 103 -18.73 -5.06 -9.13
C GLU A 103 -19.30 -5.65 -7.83
N ASP A 104 -20.26 -6.57 -7.95
CA ASP A 104 -20.88 -7.26 -6.82
C ASP A 104 -19.93 -8.31 -6.22
N ILE A 105 -18.95 -7.83 -5.47
CA ILE A 105 -17.96 -8.65 -4.77
C ILE A 105 -18.28 -8.62 -3.27
N PRO A 106 -18.43 -9.78 -2.62
CA PRO A 106 -18.75 -9.86 -1.20
C PRO A 106 -17.70 -9.16 -0.32
N LEU A 107 -18.16 -8.28 0.58
CA LEU A 107 -17.34 -7.60 1.58
C LEU A 107 -17.61 -8.17 2.97
N THR A 108 -16.55 -8.42 3.73
CA THR A 108 -16.67 -8.72 5.16
C THR A 108 -16.69 -7.40 5.94
N ILE A 109 -17.88 -6.85 6.15
CA ILE A 109 -18.08 -5.59 6.88
C ILE A 109 -18.09 -5.89 8.37
N VAL A 110 -17.21 -5.23 9.12
CA VAL A 110 -17.10 -5.35 10.59
C VAL A 110 -17.94 -4.29 11.28
N TYR A 111 -18.03 -3.12 10.68
CA TYR A 111 -18.84 -2.00 11.16
C TYR A 111 -19.25 -1.12 9.98
N GLU A 112 -20.43 -0.56 10.06
CA GLU A 112 -20.90 0.42 9.07
C GLU A 112 -21.93 1.37 9.71
N ASP A 113 -21.78 2.65 9.39
CA ASP A 113 -22.74 3.71 9.68
C ASP A 113 -22.91 4.65 8.45
N PRO A 114 -23.62 5.78 8.54
CA PRO A 114 -23.76 6.70 7.41
C PRO A 114 -22.44 7.32 6.92
N TYR A 115 -21.38 7.36 7.72
CA TYR A 115 -20.15 8.13 7.46
C TYR A 115 -18.94 7.26 7.21
N VAL A 116 -18.85 6.12 7.86
CA VAL A 116 -17.69 5.24 7.78
C VAL A 116 -18.08 3.78 7.67
N MET A 117 -17.20 2.99 7.07
CA MET A 117 -17.31 1.54 7.04
C MET A 117 -15.94 0.94 7.40
N VAL A 118 -15.92 -0.12 8.22
CA VAL A 118 -14.74 -0.92 8.50
C VAL A 118 -14.90 -2.28 7.87
N VAL A 119 -13.96 -2.63 7.00
CA VAL A 119 -13.95 -3.93 6.30
C VAL A 119 -12.77 -4.78 6.76
N ASN A 120 -12.97 -6.10 6.82
CA ASN A 120 -11.91 -7.07 7.00
C ASN A 120 -11.55 -7.66 5.64
N LYS A 121 -10.51 -7.09 4.99
CA LYS A 121 -10.09 -7.49 3.65
C LYS A 121 -9.48 -8.90 3.67
N PRO A 122 -9.92 -9.83 2.82
CA PRO A 122 -9.23 -11.11 2.64
C PRO A 122 -7.86 -10.89 1.98
N ALA A 123 -6.95 -11.83 2.18
CA ALA A 123 -5.72 -11.90 1.39
C ALA A 123 -6.04 -12.22 -0.09
N GLY A 124 -5.19 -11.78 -1.00
CA GLY A 124 -5.36 -11.95 -2.45
C GLY A 124 -6.22 -10.86 -3.11
N LEU A 125 -7.03 -10.11 -2.35
CA LEU A 125 -7.82 -9.01 -2.88
C LEU A 125 -6.98 -7.75 -3.00
N VAL A 126 -6.79 -7.28 -4.24
CA VAL A 126 -6.14 -5.99 -4.52
C VAL A 126 -7.02 -4.85 -4.01
N VAL A 127 -6.43 -3.81 -3.42
CA VAL A 127 -7.21 -2.69 -2.89
C VAL A 127 -7.70 -1.78 -4.01
N HIS A 128 -6.81 -1.32 -4.89
CA HIS A 128 -7.12 -0.36 -5.95
C HIS A 128 -6.75 -0.93 -7.33
N PRO A 129 -7.55 -0.70 -8.38
CA PRO A 129 -7.19 -1.09 -9.75
C PRO A 129 -5.80 -0.60 -10.14
N GLY A 130 -5.05 -1.45 -10.82
CA GLY A 130 -3.71 -1.15 -11.28
C GLY A 130 -3.27 -2.11 -12.37
N HIS A 131 -2.03 -1.99 -12.84
CA HIS A 131 -1.52 -2.81 -13.94
C HIS A 131 -1.70 -4.30 -13.65
N GLY A 132 -2.41 -5.01 -14.56
CA GLY A 132 -2.75 -6.43 -14.42
C GLY A 132 -3.93 -6.77 -13.49
N ASN A 133 -4.48 -5.80 -12.74
CA ASN A 133 -5.63 -6.00 -11.85
C ASN A 133 -6.62 -4.85 -12.02
N TYR A 134 -7.38 -4.87 -13.09
CA TYR A 134 -8.25 -3.78 -13.49
C TYR A 134 -9.67 -3.91 -12.96
N HIS A 135 -10.02 -5.13 -12.61
CA HIS A 135 -11.30 -5.58 -12.10
C HIS A 135 -11.09 -6.45 -10.86
N GLY A 136 -12.15 -6.73 -10.17
CA GLY A 136 -12.10 -7.62 -9.01
C GLY A 136 -11.36 -7.05 -7.82
N THR A 137 -11.28 -5.71 -7.68
CA THR A 137 -10.58 -5.05 -6.57
C THR A 137 -11.54 -4.63 -5.45
N LEU A 138 -10.98 -4.29 -4.30
CA LEU A 138 -11.76 -3.76 -3.18
C LEU A 138 -12.54 -2.49 -3.60
N VAL A 139 -11.92 -1.63 -4.39
CA VAL A 139 -12.55 -0.39 -4.88
C VAL A 139 -13.76 -0.70 -5.77
N ASN A 140 -13.70 -1.72 -6.64
CA ASN A 140 -14.87 -2.15 -7.43
C ASN A 140 -16.02 -2.64 -6.53
N ALA A 141 -15.70 -3.40 -5.48
CA ALA A 141 -16.67 -3.87 -4.50
C ALA A 141 -17.29 -2.71 -3.69
N LEU A 142 -16.46 -1.76 -3.25
CA LEU A 142 -16.90 -0.56 -2.53
C LEU A 142 -17.81 0.31 -3.39
N ALA A 143 -17.45 0.53 -4.65
CA ALA A 143 -18.28 1.27 -5.60
C ALA A 143 -19.66 0.63 -5.79
N TRP A 144 -19.73 -0.70 -5.83
CA TRP A 144 -21.00 -1.42 -5.87
C TRP A 144 -21.82 -1.26 -4.59
N HIS A 145 -21.17 -1.42 -3.44
CA HIS A 145 -21.83 -1.32 -2.13
C HIS A 145 -22.37 0.09 -1.85
N MET A 146 -21.63 1.13 -2.29
CA MET A 146 -21.96 2.53 -2.01
C MET A 146 -22.76 3.24 -3.10
N LYS A 147 -23.03 2.61 -4.25
CA LYS A 147 -23.70 3.23 -5.41
C LYS A 147 -25.04 3.93 -5.13
N ASP A 148 -25.76 3.45 -4.13
CA ASP A 148 -27.10 3.96 -3.76
C ASP A 148 -27.05 4.90 -2.55
N ILE A 149 -25.86 5.27 -2.04
CA ILE A 149 -25.70 6.22 -0.94
C ILE A 149 -25.81 7.65 -1.50
N PRO A 150 -26.71 8.50 -0.96
CA PRO A 150 -26.99 9.83 -1.51
C PRO A 150 -25.76 10.77 -1.60
N ASP A 151 -24.87 10.65 -0.62
CA ASP A 151 -23.66 11.50 -0.53
C ASP A 151 -22.40 10.84 -1.10
N TYR A 152 -22.54 9.69 -1.78
CA TYR A 152 -21.44 9.00 -2.44
C TYR A 152 -20.95 9.79 -3.66
N ASP A 153 -19.67 10.16 -3.67
CA ASP A 153 -19.03 10.77 -4.83
C ASP A 153 -18.58 9.69 -5.82
N ALA A 154 -19.37 9.50 -6.86
CA ALA A 154 -19.05 8.57 -7.95
C ALA A 154 -17.81 8.97 -8.75
N ASN A 155 -17.33 10.21 -8.64
CA ASN A 155 -16.11 10.68 -9.28
C ASN A 155 -14.86 10.54 -8.42
N ASP A 156 -15.01 10.09 -7.14
CA ASP A 156 -13.86 9.82 -6.29
C ASP A 156 -13.07 8.61 -6.82
N PRO A 157 -11.87 8.79 -7.36
CA PRO A 157 -11.08 7.69 -7.92
C PRO A 157 -10.65 6.66 -6.87
N HIS A 158 -10.70 7.01 -5.59
CA HIS A 158 -10.32 6.14 -4.49
C HIS A 158 -11.52 5.51 -3.76
N VAL A 159 -12.76 5.93 -4.10
CA VAL A 159 -13.99 5.38 -3.52
C VAL A 159 -13.95 5.35 -1.99
N GLY A 160 -13.62 6.50 -1.38
CA GLY A 160 -13.57 6.66 0.07
C GLY A 160 -12.38 6.01 0.78
N LEU A 161 -11.40 5.44 0.05
CA LEU A 161 -10.16 4.96 0.64
C LEU A 161 -9.35 6.12 1.24
N VAL A 162 -8.84 5.93 2.44
CA VAL A 162 -7.94 6.85 3.15
C VAL A 162 -6.61 6.17 3.52
N HIS A 163 -6.52 4.88 3.34
CA HIS A 163 -5.30 4.07 3.47
C HIS A 163 -5.44 2.74 2.73
N ARG A 164 -4.34 2.00 2.67
CA ARG A 164 -4.31 0.68 2.00
C ARG A 164 -3.45 -0.32 2.74
N ILE A 165 -3.67 -1.60 2.43
CA ILE A 165 -2.78 -2.72 2.76
C ILE A 165 -2.46 -3.49 1.47
N ASP A 166 -1.38 -4.26 1.46
CA ASP A 166 -0.93 -5.00 0.28
C ASP A 166 -1.98 -6.04 -0.16
N LYS A 167 -1.93 -6.46 -1.43
CA LYS A 167 -2.80 -7.49 -2.01
C LYS A 167 -2.95 -8.70 -1.09
N ASP A 168 -1.82 -9.29 -0.70
CA ASP A 168 -1.78 -10.53 0.06
C ASP A 168 -1.73 -10.32 1.59
N THR A 169 -1.80 -9.07 2.05
CA THR A 169 -2.05 -8.74 3.45
C THR A 169 -3.55 -8.74 3.71
N SER A 170 -3.99 -9.46 4.72
CA SER A 170 -5.38 -9.48 5.18
C SER A 170 -5.59 -8.49 6.33
N GLY A 171 -6.85 -8.18 6.65
CA GLY A 171 -7.21 -7.43 7.86
C GLY A 171 -7.96 -6.13 7.64
N LEU A 172 -7.99 -5.31 8.67
CA LEU A 172 -8.89 -4.19 8.80
C LEU A 172 -8.48 -2.96 7.98
N LEU A 173 -9.47 -2.39 7.28
CA LEU A 173 -9.40 -1.07 6.66
C LEU A 173 -10.62 -0.24 7.04
N VAL A 174 -10.45 1.09 7.18
CA VAL A 174 -11.56 2.05 7.27
C VAL A 174 -11.77 2.72 5.93
N ILE A 175 -13.04 2.89 5.57
CA ILE A 175 -13.51 3.51 4.33
C ILE A 175 -14.40 4.68 4.72
N ALA A 176 -14.18 5.83 4.13
CA ALA A 176 -15.06 6.98 4.26
C ALA A 176 -16.25 6.85 3.29
N LYS A 177 -17.45 7.20 3.73
CA LYS A 177 -18.65 7.14 2.90
C LYS A 177 -19.11 8.51 2.42
N THR A 178 -18.51 9.58 2.96
CA THR A 178 -18.76 10.97 2.58
C THR A 178 -17.45 11.73 2.38
N PRO A 179 -17.43 12.81 1.57
CA PRO A 179 -16.23 13.64 1.37
C PRO A 179 -15.65 14.20 2.66
N ASP A 180 -16.51 14.70 3.57
CA ASP A 180 -16.08 15.24 4.87
C ASP A 180 -15.43 14.16 5.75
N ALA A 181 -16.01 12.96 5.77
CA ALA A 181 -15.42 11.83 6.49
C ALA A 181 -14.07 11.43 5.88
N LYS A 182 -13.94 11.46 4.55
CA LYS A 182 -12.68 11.17 3.84
C LYS A 182 -11.59 12.17 4.22
N THR A 183 -11.90 13.47 4.20
CA THR A 183 -10.97 14.53 4.58
C THR A 183 -10.53 14.37 6.04
N ASN A 184 -11.47 14.19 6.96
CA ASN A 184 -11.17 14.03 8.40
C ASN A 184 -10.30 12.79 8.66
N LEU A 185 -10.70 11.62 8.16
CA LEU A 185 -9.92 10.40 8.33
C LEU A 185 -8.54 10.52 7.67
N GLY A 186 -8.48 11.12 6.47
CA GLY A 186 -7.21 11.40 5.80
C GLY A 186 -6.25 12.21 6.66
N LEU A 187 -6.74 13.27 7.32
CA LEU A 187 -5.95 14.06 8.27
C LEU A 187 -5.49 13.24 9.47
N GLN A 188 -6.29 12.29 9.98
CA GLN A 188 -5.86 11.40 11.07
C GLN A 188 -4.71 10.48 10.65
N PHE A 189 -4.74 9.93 9.42
CA PHE A 189 -3.62 9.15 8.86
C PHE A 189 -2.38 10.02 8.65
N PHE A 190 -2.54 11.21 8.10
CA PHE A 190 -1.46 12.18 7.90
C PHE A 190 -0.80 12.59 9.22
N ASN A 191 -1.59 12.95 10.23
CA ASN A 191 -1.14 13.33 11.56
C ASN A 191 -0.70 12.14 12.43
N LYS A 192 -0.79 10.88 11.91
CA LYS A 192 -0.36 9.65 12.59
C LYS A 192 -1.10 9.39 13.91
N THR A 193 -2.35 9.82 14.02
CA THR A 193 -3.18 9.64 15.22
C THR A 193 -3.93 8.30 15.22
N THR A 194 -3.98 7.62 14.07
CA THR A 194 -4.60 6.29 13.93
C THR A 194 -3.77 5.21 14.62
N LYS A 195 -4.45 4.27 15.28
CA LYS A 195 -3.82 3.15 16.01
C LYS A 195 -3.90 1.89 15.14
N ARG A 196 -2.75 1.40 14.63
CA ARG A 196 -2.69 0.25 13.72
C ARG A 196 -1.72 -0.79 14.24
N ARG A 197 -2.20 -2.01 14.48
CA ARG A 197 -1.37 -3.14 14.88
C ARG A 197 -1.53 -4.30 13.92
N TYR A 198 -0.42 -4.91 13.60
CA TYR A 198 -0.33 -6.04 12.69
C TYR A 198 0.26 -7.25 13.41
N ARG A 199 -0.12 -8.44 12.98
CA ARG A 199 0.55 -9.69 13.34
C ARG A 199 1.38 -10.15 12.14
N ALA A 200 2.65 -10.47 12.40
CA ALA A 200 3.54 -11.01 11.39
C ALA A 200 4.30 -12.22 11.93
N LEU A 201 4.42 -13.27 11.12
CA LEU A 201 5.37 -14.34 11.38
C LEU A 201 6.63 -14.07 10.55
N VAL A 202 7.78 -14.04 11.21
CA VAL A 202 9.07 -13.71 10.59
C VAL A 202 10.07 -14.83 10.73
N TRP A 203 11.01 -14.95 9.81
CA TRP A 203 12.11 -15.88 9.88
C TRP A 203 13.14 -15.48 10.95
N GLY A 204 13.61 -16.47 11.68
CA GLY A 204 14.65 -16.35 12.71
C GLY A 204 14.09 -16.01 14.08
N VAL A 205 14.99 -16.05 15.07
CA VAL A 205 14.71 -15.65 16.45
C VAL A 205 14.98 -14.16 16.58
N VAL A 206 13.93 -13.38 16.82
CA VAL A 206 14.07 -11.97 17.18
C VAL A 206 14.50 -11.92 18.65
N GLU A 207 15.74 -11.51 18.89
CA GLU A 207 16.34 -11.62 20.24
C GLU A 207 15.74 -10.61 21.22
N GLN A 208 15.54 -9.37 20.77
CA GLN A 208 14.95 -8.31 21.59
C GLN A 208 13.44 -8.44 21.65
N ASP A 209 12.88 -8.37 22.87
CA ASP A 209 11.43 -8.51 23.07
C ASP A 209 10.62 -7.40 22.42
N GLU A 210 11.19 -6.22 22.29
CA GLU A 210 10.60 -5.07 21.61
C GLU A 210 11.67 -4.20 20.96
N GLY A 211 11.29 -3.40 19.99
CA GLY A 211 12.20 -2.50 19.32
C GLY A 211 11.50 -1.53 18.37
N THR A 212 12.27 -0.58 17.87
CA THR A 212 11.83 0.42 16.92
C THR A 212 12.74 0.40 15.70
N ILE A 213 12.13 0.28 14.51
CA ILE A 213 12.84 0.33 13.24
C ILE A 213 12.53 1.68 12.60
N VAL A 214 13.56 2.47 12.37
CA VAL A 214 13.46 3.80 11.75
C VAL A 214 14.30 3.80 10.48
N GLY A 215 13.72 4.27 9.38
CA GLY A 215 14.45 4.40 8.12
C GLY A 215 13.59 5.00 7.01
N ASN A 216 14.23 5.63 6.04
CA ASN A 216 13.51 6.12 4.87
C ASN A 216 13.29 4.98 3.88
N ILE A 217 12.06 4.84 3.41
CA ILE A 217 11.69 3.80 2.44
C ILE A 217 11.54 4.44 1.06
N ALA A 218 12.20 3.85 0.07
CA ALA A 218 12.05 4.18 -1.35
C ALA A 218 12.12 2.90 -2.20
N ARG A 219 11.88 3.04 -3.52
CA ARG A 219 12.07 1.94 -4.46
C ARG A 219 13.53 1.50 -4.48
N ASN A 220 13.74 0.19 -4.45
CA ASN A 220 15.07 -0.38 -4.48
C ASN A 220 15.74 -0.08 -5.83
N PRO A 221 16.91 0.61 -5.87
CA PRO A 221 17.58 0.94 -7.12
C PRO A 221 18.02 -0.28 -7.95
N LYS A 222 18.20 -1.44 -7.28
CA LYS A 222 18.64 -2.69 -7.93
C LYS A 222 17.48 -3.56 -8.39
N ASP A 223 16.31 -3.40 -7.80
CA ASP A 223 15.09 -4.14 -8.12
C ASP A 223 13.88 -3.22 -7.87
N ARG A 224 13.40 -2.58 -8.92
CA ARG A 224 12.30 -1.60 -8.83
C ARG A 224 10.97 -2.20 -8.39
N MET A 225 10.85 -3.52 -8.40
CA MET A 225 9.68 -4.24 -7.87
C MET A 225 9.67 -4.29 -6.33
N GLN A 226 10.80 -4.01 -5.70
CA GLN A 226 10.96 -4.00 -4.24
C GLN A 226 11.09 -2.56 -3.70
N MET A 227 10.68 -2.39 -2.47
CA MET A 227 11.03 -1.23 -1.65
C MET A 227 12.26 -1.58 -0.81
N ALA A 228 13.02 -0.57 -0.37
CA ALA A 228 14.19 -0.76 0.48
C ALA A 228 14.31 0.39 1.50
N VAL A 229 14.93 0.10 2.64
CA VAL A 229 15.42 1.15 3.54
C VAL A 229 16.66 1.77 2.91
N MET A 230 16.62 3.08 2.73
CA MET A 230 17.70 3.84 2.09
C MET A 230 18.77 4.23 3.11
N SER A 231 20.02 4.11 2.71
CA SER A 231 21.15 4.56 3.52
C SER A 231 21.34 6.08 3.49
N ASP A 232 20.90 6.72 2.40
CA ASP A 232 20.93 8.17 2.26
C ASP A 232 19.67 8.77 2.89
N PRO A 233 19.77 9.59 3.95
CA PRO A 233 18.62 10.21 4.61
C PRO A 233 17.88 11.23 3.74
N ALA A 234 18.46 11.67 2.62
CA ALA A 234 17.78 12.55 1.67
C ALA A 234 16.89 11.79 0.67
N VAL A 235 16.96 10.45 0.64
CA VAL A 235 16.21 9.61 -0.31
C VAL A 235 15.10 8.86 0.42
N GLY A 236 13.91 8.85 -0.19
CA GLY A 236 12.76 8.10 0.31
C GLY A 236 11.92 8.86 1.32
N LYS A 237 10.87 8.19 1.79
CA LYS A 237 9.91 8.73 2.76
C LYS A 237 10.21 8.17 4.15
N HIS A 238 10.22 9.03 5.16
CA HIS A 238 10.44 8.64 6.55
C HIS A 238 9.42 7.59 7.01
N ALA A 239 9.89 6.52 7.64
CA ALA A 239 9.07 5.42 8.13
C ALA A 239 9.52 4.97 9.52
N VAL A 240 8.53 4.65 10.38
CA VAL A 240 8.73 4.15 11.74
C VAL A 240 7.81 2.97 12.00
N THR A 241 8.39 1.85 12.41
CA THR A 241 7.69 0.64 12.84
C THR A 241 8.20 0.22 14.22
N HIS A 242 7.31 0.16 15.21
CA HIS A 242 7.62 -0.49 16.48
C HIS A 242 7.24 -1.96 16.37
N TYR A 243 8.00 -2.84 17.02
CA TYR A 243 7.63 -4.25 17.12
C TYR A 243 7.73 -4.76 18.54
N ARG A 244 6.94 -5.77 18.84
CA ARG A 244 6.98 -6.55 20.07
C ARG A 244 6.92 -8.03 19.74
N VAL A 245 7.82 -8.82 20.31
CA VAL A 245 7.79 -10.26 20.21
C VAL A 245 6.63 -10.81 21.04
N LEU A 246 5.84 -11.67 20.42
CA LEU A 246 4.74 -12.35 21.08
C LEU A 246 5.11 -13.79 21.43
N GLU A 247 5.80 -14.47 20.52
CA GLU A 247 6.16 -15.87 20.69
C GLU A 247 7.37 -16.23 19.81
N ARG A 248 8.37 -16.91 20.39
CA ARG A 248 9.51 -17.46 19.65
C ARG A 248 9.27 -18.93 19.39
N LEU A 249 9.26 -19.30 18.11
CA LEU A 249 8.89 -20.64 17.64
C LEU A 249 10.10 -21.33 16.98
N GLY A 250 11.26 -21.25 17.64
CA GLY A 250 12.52 -21.86 17.22
C GLY A 250 13.15 -21.18 16.01
N TYR A 251 12.68 -21.44 14.82
CA TYR A 251 13.23 -20.88 13.58
C TYR A 251 12.40 -19.73 13.00
N VAL A 252 11.30 -19.41 13.63
CA VAL A 252 10.43 -18.26 13.30
C VAL A 252 10.01 -17.55 14.59
N THR A 253 9.59 -16.31 14.47
CA THR A 253 9.09 -15.50 15.58
C THR A 253 7.76 -14.85 15.19
N LEU A 254 6.75 -14.95 16.03
CA LEU A 254 5.51 -14.20 15.91
C LEU A 254 5.71 -12.83 16.57
N VAL A 255 5.51 -11.78 15.80
CA VAL A 255 5.65 -10.39 16.24
C VAL A 255 4.39 -9.58 16.05
N GLU A 256 4.17 -8.62 16.93
CA GLU A 256 3.23 -7.51 16.72
C GLU A 256 4.01 -6.33 16.16
N CYS A 257 3.54 -5.76 15.05
CA CYS A 257 4.09 -4.52 14.50
C CYS A 257 3.08 -3.39 14.71
N ILE A 258 3.55 -2.24 15.19
CA ILE A 258 2.76 -1.03 15.44
C ILE A 258 3.30 0.05 14.52
N LEU A 259 2.43 0.63 13.70
CA LEU A 259 2.82 1.60 12.69
C LEU A 259 2.55 3.04 13.13
N GLU A 260 3.59 3.91 13.08
CA GLU A 260 3.39 5.36 13.06
C GLU A 260 3.12 5.85 11.63
N THR A 261 3.82 5.29 10.66
CA THR A 261 3.70 5.63 9.23
C THR A 261 3.13 4.44 8.46
N GLY A 262 2.66 4.66 7.22
CA GLY A 262 2.08 3.62 6.37
C GLY A 262 2.66 3.61 4.96
N ARG A 263 3.99 3.43 4.81
CA ARG A 263 4.64 3.40 3.50
C ARG A 263 4.46 2.03 2.83
N THR A 264 4.50 2.01 1.52
CA THR A 264 4.38 0.78 0.71
C THR A 264 5.33 -0.29 1.21
N HIS A 265 4.81 -1.48 1.49
CA HIS A 265 5.53 -2.65 2.04
C HIS A 265 6.28 -2.38 3.35
N GLN A 266 5.93 -1.36 4.13
CA GLN A 266 6.76 -0.88 5.24
C GLN A 266 7.17 -1.98 6.22
N ILE A 267 6.24 -2.78 6.75
CA ILE A 267 6.55 -3.85 7.71
C ILE A 267 7.48 -4.88 7.05
N ARG A 268 7.21 -5.27 5.82
CA ARG A 268 7.98 -6.26 5.07
C ARG A 268 9.44 -5.81 4.89
N VAL A 269 9.62 -4.55 4.49
CA VAL A 269 10.94 -3.93 4.27
C VAL A 269 11.68 -3.72 5.59
N HIS A 270 11.01 -3.20 6.61
CA HIS A 270 11.62 -2.95 7.92
C HIS A 270 12.06 -4.24 8.61
N MET A 271 11.22 -5.28 8.60
CA MET A 271 11.60 -6.57 9.18
C MET A 271 12.75 -7.22 8.39
N LYS A 272 12.76 -7.13 7.05
CA LYS A 272 13.90 -7.56 6.23
C LYS A 272 15.16 -6.78 6.58
N HIS A 273 15.06 -5.47 6.79
CA HIS A 273 16.20 -4.60 7.12
C HIS A 273 16.91 -5.03 8.40
N ILE A 274 16.17 -5.49 9.40
CA ILE A 274 16.74 -6.03 10.65
C ILE A 274 17.06 -7.54 10.60
N GLY A 275 16.98 -8.17 9.41
CA GLY A 275 17.37 -9.57 9.19
C GLY A 275 16.27 -10.60 9.44
N HIS A 276 15.01 -10.17 9.60
CA HIS A 276 13.85 -11.02 9.89
C HIS A 276 12.77 -10.90 8.82
N VAL A 277 13.02 -11.47 7.63
CA VAL A 277 12.05 -11.48 6.51
C VAL A 277 10.76 -12.15 6.94
N LEU A 278 9.61 -11.64 6.49
CA LEU A 278 8.32 -12.26 6.74
C LEU A 278 8.26 -13.67 6.14
N PHE A 279 7.65 -14.60 6.87
CA PHE A 279 7.49 -15.97 6.43
C PHE A 279 6.62 -16.01 5.15
N ASN A 280 7.11 -16.74 4.16
CA ASN A 280 6.52 -16.89 2.83
C ASN A 280 6.29 -15.58 2.05
N ASP A 281 7.12 -14.56 2.29
CA ASP A 281 7.12 -13.35 1.48
C ASP A 281 7.92 -13.56 0.21
N GLU A 282 7.24 -13.87 -0.90
CA GLU A 282 7.86 -14.16 -2.19
C GLU A 282 8.73 -13.00 -2.67
N ARG A 283 8.22 -11.78 -2.61
CA ARG A 283 8.90 -10.58 -3.12
C ARG A 283 10.19 -10.25 -2.36
N TYR A 284 10.25 -10.56 -1.06
CA TYR A 284 11.39 -10.22 -0.21
C TYR A 284 12.25 -11.44 0.16
N GLY A 285 11.98 -12.61 -0.43
CA GLY A 285 12.79 -13.82 -0.28
C GLY A 285 12.42 -14.70 0.93
N GLY A 286 11.28 -14.44 1.56
CA GLY A 286 10.78 -15.24 2.70
C GLY A 286 10.15 -16.57 2.31
N HIS A 287 9.97 -16.85 1.01
CA HIS A 287 9.47 -18.10 0.46
C HIS A 287 10.55 -19.21 0.39
N GLU A 288 11.78 -18.89 0.76
CA GLU A 288 12.87 -19.83 0.89
C GLU A 288 13.08 -20.24 2.35
N ILE A 289 13.73 -21.39 2.57
CA ILE A 289 14.07 -21.87 3.91
C ILE A 289 15.29 -21.10 4.40
N LEU A 290 15.07 -20.01 5.13
CA LEU A 290 16.13 -19.12 5.57
C LEU A 290 16.81 -19.57 6.88
N LYS A 291 16.12 -20.33 7.70
CA LYS A 291 16.61 -20.80 9.01
C LYS A 291 16.22 -22.27 9.22
N GLY A 292 16.99 -23.00 10.02
CA GLY A 292 16.67 -24.35 10.41
C GLY A 292 17.75 -25.37 10.05
N THR A 293 17.34 -26.59 9.76
CA THR A 293 18.23 -27.73 9.50
C THR A 293 18.20 -28.18 8.05
N HIS A 294 19.20 -28.96 7.63
CA HIS A 294 19.29 -29.51 6.26
C HIS A 294 18.54 -30.83 6.08
N PHE A 295 17.92 -31.37 7.13
CA PHE A 295 17.23 -32.65 7.09
C PHE A 295 15.98 -32.59 6.20
N SER A 296 15.74 -33.67 5.46
CA SER A 296 14.60 -33.78 4.53
C SER A 296 13.24 -33.61 5.23
N LYS A 297 13.09 -34.16 6.44
CA LYS A 297 11.87 -34.00 7.25
C LYS A 297 11.58 -32.54 7.58
N TYR A 298 12.62 -31.76 7.91
CA TYR A 298 12.45 -30.33 8.16
C TYR A 298 12.05 -29.57 6.89
N LYS A 299 12.71 -29.85 5.76
CA LYS A 299 12.35 -29.23 4.49
C LYS A 299 10.89 -29.52 4.12
N GLN A 300 10.46 -30.79 4.29
CA GLN A 300 9.06 -31.15 4.05
C GLN A 300 8.09 -30.42 4.99
N PHE A 301 8.45 -30.32 6.27
CA PHE A 301 7.65 -29.55 7.25
C PHE A 301 7.49 -28.07 6.82
N VAL A 302 8.58 -27.41 6.44
CA VAL A 302 8.53 -26.00 6.02
C VAL A 302 7.74 -25.83 4.72
N ASN A 303 7.91 -26.73 3.74
CA ASN A 303 7.10 -26.69 2.52
C ASN A 303 5.60 -26.82 2.84
N ASN A 304 5.22 -27.74 3.74
CA ASN A 304 3.84 -27.85 4.21
C ASN A 304 3.35 -26.59 4.94
N CYS A 305 4.26 -25.82 5.57
CA CYS A 305 3.94 -24.52 6.15
C CYS A 305 3.72 -23.45 5.08
N PHE A 306 4.53 -23.45 4.00
CA PHE A 306 4.32 -22.56 2.86
C PHE A 306 2.97 -22.84 2.16
N ASP A 307 2.62 -24.10 1.97
CA ASP A 307 1.31 -24.49 1.40
C ASP A 307 0.14 -24.10 2.32
N THR A 308 0.36 -24.05 3.65
CA THR A 308 -0.67 -23.67 4.62
C THR A 308 -0.98 -22.18 4.59
N CYS A 309 0.04 -21.33 4.43
CA CYS A 309 -0.10 -19.87 4.28
C CYS A 309 0.70 -19.45 3.02
N PRO A 310 0.09 -19.55 1.81
CA PRO A 310 0.80 -19.33 0.53
C PRO A 310 0.97 -17.84 0.19
N ARG A 311 1.37 -17.04 1.20
CA ARG A 311 1.54 -15.59 1.10
C ARG A 311 2.41 -15.09 2.24
N GLN A 312 2.85 -13.83 2.19
CA GLN A 312 3.46 -13.22 3.37
C GLN A 312 2.52 -13.34 4.58
N ALA A 313 3.04 -13.91 5.66
CA ALA A 313 2.30 -14.09 6.91
C ALA A 313 2.15 -12.75 7.64
N LEU A 314 1.24 -11.91 7.14
CA LEU A 314 0.97 -10.56 7.64
C LEU A 314 -0.54 -10.30 7.69
N HIS A 315 -1.00 -9.74 8.81
CA HIS A 315 -2.41 -9.43 9.04
C HIS A 315 -2.58 -8.12 9.81
N ALA A 316 -3.42 -7.21 9.29
CA ALA A 316 -3.81 -5.97 9.95
C ALA A 316 -4.85 -6.27 11.04
N MET A 317 -4.36 -6.55 12.25
CA MET A 317 -5.12 -7.10 13.36
C MET A 317 -6.05 -6.09 14.02
N THR A 318 -5.58 -4.86 14.22
CA THR A 318 -6.38 -3.83 14.89
C THR A 318 -6.33 -2.49 14.16
N LEU A 319 -7.42 -1.76 14.26
CA LEU A 319 -7.56 -0.43 13.69
C LEU A 319 -8.32 0.48 14.67
N GLY A 320 -7.69 1.59 15.05
CA GLY A 320 -8.30 2.62 15.89
C GLY A 320 -8.21 3.99 15.23
N PHE A 321 -9.30 4.75 15.30
CA PHE A 321 -9.41 6.10 14.78
C PHE A 321 -10.50 6.86 15.56
N VAL A 322 -10.56 8.18 15.40
CA VAL A 322 -11.64 9.01 15.92
C VAL A 322 -12.72 9.09 14.85
N HIS A 323 -13.98 8.82 15.22
CA HIS A 323 -15.09 8.90 14.29
C HIS A 323 -15.23 10.34 13.73
N PRO A 324 -15.25 10.53 12.39
CA PRO A 324 -15.11 11.83 11.75
C PRO A 324 -16.24 12.83 12.08
N VAL A 325 -17.41 12.34 12.51
CA VAL A 325 -18.57 13.17 12.81
C VAL A 325 -18.88 13.22 14.30
N THR A 326 -18.90 12.07 15.00
CA THR A 326 -19.24 12.03 16.43
C THR A 326 -18.08 12.42 17.35
N GLY A 327 -16.84 12.30 16.88
CA GLY A 327 -15.64 12.54 17.70
C GLY A 327 -15.34 11.40 18.69
N GLU A 328 -16.05 10.29 18.63
CA GLU A 328 -15.83 9.14 19.50
C GLU A 328 -14.60 8.34 19.08
N GLU A 329 -13.82 7.88 20.06
CA GLU A 329 -12.73 6.93 19.77
C GLU A 329 -13.30 5.56 19.39
N MET A 330 -12.98 5.10 18.19
CA MET A 330 -13.36 3.79 17.68
C MET A 330 -12.15 2.86 17.66
N TYR A 331 -12.36 1.61 18.04
CA TYR A 331 -11.30 0.60 18.03
C TYR A 331 -11.85 -0.77 17.64
N PHE A 332 -11.27 -1.33 16.58
CA PHE A 332 -11.68 -2.62 16.02
C PHE A 332 -10.55 -3.63 16.10
N THR A 333 -10.93 -4.89 16.30
CA THR A 333 -10.01 -6.02 16.29
C THR A 333 -10.60 -7.11 15.39
N SER A 334 -9.79 -7.71 14.54
CA SER A 334 -10.13 -8.93 13.80
C SER A 334 -9.43 -10.14 14.41
N GLU A 335 -9.94 -11.32 14.12
CA GLU A 335 -9.25 -12.56 14.41
C GLU A 335 -8.17 -12.82 13.36
N LEU A 336 -7.14 -13.61 13.71
CA LEU A 336 -6.19 -14.10 12.73
C LEU A 336 -6.91 -14.99 11.71
N PRO A 337 -6.63 -14.85 10.42
CA PRO A 337 -7.21 -15.72 9.41
C PRO A 337 -6.70 -17.15 9.56
N ASP A 338 -7.52 -18.10 9.12
CA ASP A 338 -7.26 -19.53 9.29
C ASP A 338 -5.90 -20.01 8.79
N ASP A 339 -5.41 -19.46 7.68
CA ASP A 339 -4.10 -19.80 7.12
C ASP A 339 -2.97 -19.44 8.09
N MET A 340 -2.99 -18.24 8.68
CA MET A 340 -1.99 -17.83 9.68
C MET A 340 -2.15 -18.57 11.00
N THR A 341 -3.38 -18.80 11.46
CA THR A 341 -3.65 -19.56 12.69
C THR A 341 -3.07 -20.97 12.57
N ARG A 342 -3.41 -21.69 11.51
CA ARG A 342 -2.88 -23.04 11.25
C ARG A 342 -1.36 -23.07 11.05
N LEU A 343 -0.79 -22.02 10.43
CA LEU A 343 0.66 -21.90 10.29
C LEU A 343 1.36 -21.80 11.64
N ILE A 344 0.86 -20.94 12.53
CA ILE A 344 1.41 -20.73 13.88
C ILE A 344 1.28 -22.01 14.71
N GLU A 345 0.14 -22.71 14.65
CA GLU A 345 -0.08 -23.99 15.33
C GLU A 345 0.89 -25.08 14.86
N LYS A 346 1.17 -25.16 13.56
CA LYS A 346 2.19 -26.08 13.02
C LYS A 346 3.57 -25.80 13.63
N TRP A 347 3.97 -24.55 13.71
CA TRP A 347 5.25 -24.18 14.32
C TRP A 347 5.29 -24.48 15.82
N ARG A 348 4.22 -24.22 16.57
CA ARG A 348 4.09 -24.60 17.98
C ARG A 348 4.26 -26.12 18.16
N GLY A 349 3.54 -26.90 17.35
CA GLY A 349 3.65 -28.36 17.37
C GLY A 349 5.06 -28.85 17.03
N TYR A 350 5.74 -28.20 16.09
CA TYR A 350 7.12 -28.54 15.74
C TYR A 350 8.10 -28.36 16.91
N ILE A 351 7.97 -27.26 17.68
CA ILE A 351 8.84 -26.99 18.83
C ILE A 351 8.53 -27.92 19.98
N SER A 352 7.26 -28.12 20.32
CA SER A 352 6.85 -29.02 21.41
C SER A 352 7.36 -30.45 21.19
N ASN A 353 7.38 -30.94 19.96
CA ASN A 353 7.91 -32.27 19.65
C ASN A 353 9.45 -32.34 19.75
N ARG A 354 10.17 -31.24 19.58
CA ARG A 354 11.64 -31.20 19.72
C ARG A 354 12.11 -31.11 21.17
N GLU A 355 11.30 -30.52 22.04
CA GLU A 355 11.59 -30.47 23.48
C GLU A 355 11.36 -31.80 24.16
N LEU A 356 10.69 -32.75 23.52
CA LEU A 356 10.43 -34.10 23.99
C LEU A 356 11.46 -35.15 23.48
N GLU A 357 12.31 -34.79 22.50
CA GLU A 357 13.45 -35.60 22.03
C GLU A 357 14.76 -35.15 22.71
#